data_8f75b66c2edeb85cc55cf8e7d2ad2f6d
#
_entry.id   8f75b66c2edeb85cc55cf8e7d2ad2f6d
#
_cell.length_a   1.000
_cell.length_b   1.000
_cell.length_c   1.000
_cell.angle_alpha   90.00
_cell.angle_beta   90.00
_cell.angle_gamma   90.00
#
_symmetry.space_group_name_H-M   'P 1'
#
loop_
_entity.id
_entity.type
_entity.pdbx_description
1 polymer ?
#
loop_
_entity_poly.entity_id
_entity_poly.type
_entity_poly.pdbx_seq_one_letter_code
_entity_poly.pdbx_strand_id
1 'polypeptide(L)'
;MISFKAYGQKGILMATKTSTFLEYMKLHLISFEQDSERVQEEMSQFEYNMDSKDYQSLEIEDISLNGQIIATRHLLSVATDIMNSSNERYE
;
A
#
# COMPACT_ATOMS: atom_id res chain seq x y z
N MET A 1 -29.45 0.88 -11.78
CA MET A 1 -29.37 0.34 -11.53
C MET A 1 -28.77 -0.48 -11.14
N ILE A 2 -28.60 -0.69 -10.94
CA ILE A 2 -27.96 -1.35 -10.51
C ILE A 2 -28.17 -2.47 -10.14
N SER A 3 -28.81 -2.61 -9.86
CA SER A 3 -29.04 -3.61 -9.32
C SER A 3 -29.07 -4.66 -10.00
N PHE A 4 -29.53 -4.76 -10.75
CA PHE A 4 -29.64 -5.81 -11.30
C PHE A 4 -28.62 -6.44 -11.40
N LYS A 5 -27.95 -5.86 -11.44
CA LYS A 5 -27.00 -6.35 -11.58
C LYS A 5 -26.63 -7.21 -10.78
N ALA A 6 -27.04 -7.16 -9.92
CA ALA A 6 -26.59 -7.98 -8.97
C ALA A 6 -26.88 -9.37 -9.20
N TYR A 7 -27.68 -9.69 -10.05
CA TYR A 7 -28.09 -10.93 -10.12
C TYR A 7 -27.16 -11.79 -10.68
N GLY A 8 -27.02 -12.76 -10.73
CA GLY A 8 -26.19 -13.68 -11.31
C GLY A 8 -24.80 -13.23 -11.35
N GLN A 9 -24.54 -12.25 -10.58
CA GLN A 9 -23.35 -11.55 -10.74
C GLN A 9 -22.48 -11.67 -9.55
N LYS A 10 -22.59 -12.69 -8.80
CA LYS A 10 -21.75 -12.86 -7.61
C LYS A 10 -20.26 -12.87 -7.97
N GLY A 11 -19.91 -13.53 -9.05
CA GLY A 11 -18.51 -13.57 -9.47
C GLY A 11 -18.00 -12.20 -9.83
N ILE A 12 -18.79 -11.44 -10.56
CA ILE A 12 -18.39 -10.09 -10.95
C ILE A 12 -18.26 -9.20 -9.74
N LEU A 13 -19.21 -9.31 -8.82
CA LEU A 13 -19.16 -8.50 -7.60
C LEU A 13 -17.93 -8.81 -6.78
N MET A 14 -17.55 -10.07 -6.65
CA MET A 14 -16.35 -10.44 -5.90
C MET A 14 -15.10 -9.93 -6.59
N ALA A 15 -15.05 -10.03 -7.91
CA ALA A 15 -13.90 -9.51 -8.67
C ALA A 15 -13.79 -8.00 -8.48
N THR A 16 -14.91 -7.29 -8.47
CA THR A 16 -14.92 -5.85 -8.25
C THR A 16 -14.42 -5.52 -6.86
N LYS A 17 -14.84 -6.28 -5.85
CA LYS A 17 -14.38 -6.04 -4.48
C LYS A 17 -12.88 -6.29 -4.34
N THR A 18 -12.37 -7.32 -4.97
CA THR A 18 -10.93 -7.61 -4.94
C THR A 18 -10.16 -6.50 -5.63
N SER A 19 -10.65 -6.04 -6.77
CA SER A 19 -10.04 -4.95 -7.51
C SER A 19 -10.02 -3.67 -6.68
N THR A 20 -11.12 -3.38 -5.99
CA THR A 20 -11.23 -2.21 -5.14
C THR A 20 -10.24 -2.31 -3.97
N PHE A 21 -10.11 -3.51 -3.40
CA PHE A 21 -9.16 -3.72 -2.32
C PHE A 21 -7.73 -3.47 -2.78
N LEU A 22 -7.36 -3.96 -3.95
CA LEU A 22 -6.03 -3.74 -4.50
C LEU A 22 -5.77 -2.27 -4.76
N GLU A 23 -6.76 -1.56 -5.31
CA GLU A 23 -6.64 -0.13 -5.53
C GLU A 23 -6.45 0.61 -4.21
N TYR A 24 -7.19 0.21 -3.19
CA TYR A 24 -7.08 0.80 -1.88
C TYR A 24 -5.67 0.62 -1.32
N MET A 25 -5.12 -0.59 -1.46
CA MET A 25 -3.76 -0.86 -1.01
C MET A 25 -2.72 -0.05 -1.77
N LYS A 26 -2.94 0.15 -3.07
CA LYS A 26 -2.03 0.98 -3.87
C LYS A 26 -2.06 2.43 -3.39
N LEU A 27 -3.23 2.94 -3.04
CA LEU A 27 -3.35 4.30 -2.52
C LEU A 27 -2.64 4.42 -1.18
N HIS A 28 -2.75 3.41 -0.33
CA HIS A 28 -2.02 3.40 0.93
C HIS A 28 -0.51 3.41 0.69
N LEU A 29 -0.05 2.62 -0.27
CA LEU A 29 1.36 2.59 -0.59
C LEU A 29 1.87 3.96 -1.03
N ILE A 30 1.12 4.63 -1.89
CA ILE A 30 1.47 5.96 -2.34
C ILE A 30 1.55 6.92 -1.16
N SER A 31 0.58 6.84 -0.24
CA SER A 31 0.58 7.68 0.95
C SER A 31 1.81 7.42 1.82
N PHE A 32 2.16 6.14 2.04
CA PHE A 32 3.35 5.81 2.81
C PHE A 32 4.62 6.34 2.15
N GLU A 33 4.69 6.24 0.82
CA GLU A 33 5.86 6.72 0.09
C GLU A 33 5.98 8.23 0.17
N GLN A 34 4.87 8.94 0.10
CA GLN A 34 4.88 10.39 0.27
C GLN A 34 5.30 10.79 1.68
N ASP A 35 4.82 10.06 2.68
CA ASP A 35 5.23 10.31 4.06
C ASP A 35 6.72 10.02 4.25
N SER A 36 7.23 8.99 3.61
CA SER A 36 8.65 8.67 3.69
C SER A 36 9.49 9.80 3.09
N GLU A 37 9.07 10.34 1.96
CA GLU A 37 9.77 11.45 1.35
C GLU A 37 9.76 12.69 2.26
N ARG A 38 8.61 12.96 2.88
CA ARG A 38 8.49 14.08 3.81
C ARG A 38 9.43 13.91 5.00
N VAL A 39 9.45 12.72 5.57
CA VAL A 39 10.32 12.44 6.72
C VAL A 39 11.79 12.60 6.33
N GLN A 40 12.18 12.07 5.19
CA GLN A 40 13.58 12.19 4.74
C GLN A 40 13.95 13.63 4.49
N GLU A 41 13.04 14.42 3.94
CA GLU A 41 13.29 15.82 3.72
C GLU A 41 13.46 16.56 5.05
N GLU A 42 12.60 16.26 6.02
CA GLU A 42 12.73 16.85 7.36
C GLU A 42 14.04 16.44 8.04
N MET A 43 14.43 15.17 7.88
CA MET A 43 15.68 14.70 8.44
C MET A 43 16.87 15.40 7.84
N SER A 44 16.81 15.75 6.57
CA SER A 44 17.94 16.43 5.92
C SER A 44 18.19 17.82 6.49
N GLN A 45 17.19 18.41 7.14
CA GLN A 45 17.36 19.71 7.77
C GLN A 45 18.14 19.63 9.07
N PHE A 46 18.36 18.44 9.60
CA PHE A 46 19.10 18.23 10.83
C PHE A 46 20.53 17.78 10.57
N GLU A 47 21.09 18.12 9.42
CA GLU A 47 22.40 17.68 9.00
C GLU A 47 23.46 17.75 10.07
N TYR A 48 23.41 18.79 10.90
CA TYR A 48 24.42 19.01 11.94
C TYR A 48 23.87 18.76 13.34
N ASN A 49 22.68 18.19 13.44
CA ASN A 49 22.03 18.00 14.73
C ASN A 49 21.39 16.64 14.86
N MET A 50 22.10 15.63 14.44
CA MET A 50 21.55 14.26 14.41
C MET A 50 21.27 13.71 15.81
N ASP A 51 21.84 14.33 16.84
CA ASP A 51 21.62 13.86 18.22
C ASP A 51 20.35 14.41 18.84
N SER A 52 19.65 15.31 18.14
CA SER A 52 18.44 15.89 18.70
C SER A 52 17.34 14.86 18.81
N LYS A 53 16.44 15.06 19.76
CA LYS A 53 15.31 14.17 19.94
C LYS A 53 14.38 14.22 18.74
N ASP A 54 14.27 15.37 18.10
CA ASP A 54 13.43 15.53 16.91
C ASP A 54 13.97 14.68 15.77
N TYR A 55 15.28 14.68 15.57
CA TYR A 55 15.88 13.84 14.54
C TYR A 55 15.66 12.36 14.86
N GLN A 56 15.84 11.98 16.11
CA GLN A 56 15.64 10.59 16.54
C GLN A 56 14.20 10.15 16.30
N SER A 57 13.23 11.03 16.56
CA SER A 57 11.84 10.72 16.31
C SER A 57 11.58 10.52 14.81
N LEU A 58 12.17 11.35 13.97
CA LEU A 58 12.06 11.21 12.53
C LEU A 58 12.69 9.91 12.04
N GLU A 59 13.80 9.53 12.65
CA GLU A 59 14.49 8.30 12.31
C GLU A 59 13.60 7.08 12.58
N ILE A 60 12.93 7.08 13.74
CA ILE A 60 12.01 6.02 14.10
C ILE A 60 10.84 5.98 13.12
N GLU A 61 10.30 7.15 12.78
CA GLU A 61 9.21 7.24 11.83
C GLU A 61 9.63 6.70 10.46
N ASP A 62 10.84 7.02 10.02
CA ASP A 62 11.37 6.56 8.76
C ASP A 62 11.48 5.03 8.73
N ILE A 63 12.00 4.45 9.79
CA ILE A 63 12.10 2.99 9.89
C ILE A 63 10.72 2.34 9.82
N SER A 64 9.77 2.91 10.55
CA SER A 64 8.40 2.39 10.56
C SER A 64 7.76 2.48 9.18
N LEU A 65 7.92 3.62 8.50
CA LEU A 65 7.36 3.81 7.16
C LEU A 65 7.99 2.85 6.16
N ASN A 66 9.30 2.66 6.23
CA ASN A 66 9.97 1.73 5.34
C ASN A 66 9.46 0.31 5.53
N GLY A 67 9.23 -0.10 6.77
CA GLY A 67 8.65 -1.39 7.05
C GLY A 67 7.26 -1.54 6.46
N GLN A 68 6.44 -0.51 6.59
CA GLN A 68 5.08 -0.53 6.04
C GLN A 68 5.10 -0.57 4.52
N ILE A 69 6.00 0.17 3.90
CA ILE A 69 6.13 0.19 2.44
C ILE A 69 6.52 -1.20 1.94
N ILE A 70 7.52 -1.81 2.55
CA ILE A 70 7.99 -3.14 2.15
C ILE A 70 6.87 -4.16 2.31
N ALA A 71 6.18 -4.13 3.46
CA ALA A 71 5.08 -5.07 3.72
C ALA A 71 3.94 -4.88 2.73
N THR A 72 3.59 -3.64 2.43
CA THR A 72 2.49 -3.36 1.53
C THR A 72 2.83 -3.79 0.10
N ARG A 73 4.05 -3.53 -0.34
CA ARG A 73 4.51 -3.97 -1.66
C ARG A 73 4.47 -5.49 -1.77
N HIS A 74 4.89 -6.17 -0.71
CA HIS A 74 4.88 -7.62 -0.69
C HIS A 74 3.45 -8.16 -0.77
N LEU A 75 2.54 -7.59 0.00
CA LEU A 75 1.14 -8.00 -0.02
C LEU A 75 0.51 -7.78 -1.39
N LEU A 76 0.81 -6.64 -2.02
CA LEU A 76 0.31 -6.36 -3.35
C LEU A 76 0.82 -7.38 -4.36
N SER A 77 2.09 -7.72 -4.27
CA SER A 77 2.69 -8.70 -5.16
C SER A 77 2.04 -10.06 -4.99
N VAL A 78 1.86 -10.51 -3.75
CA VAL A 78 1.24 -11.80 -3.47
C VAL A 78 -0.21 -11.81 -3.95
N ALA A 79 -0.96 -10.75 -3.68
CA ALA A 79 -2.36 -10.69 -4.09
C ALA A 79 -2.49 -10.71 -5.61
N THR A 80 -1.60 -10.01 -6.30
CA THR A 80 -1.60 -9.97 -7.75
C THR A 80 -1.30 -11.37 -8.32
N ASP A 81 -0.32 -12.05 -7.73
CA ASP A 81 0.04 -13.40 -8.16
C ASP A 81 -1.12 -14.38 -7.95
N ILE A 82 -1.79 -14.27 -6.82
CA ILE A 82 -2.93 -15.13 -6.54
C ILE A 82 -4.04 -14.90 -7.55
N MET A 83 -4.33 -13.65 -7.87
CA MET A 83 -5.36 -13.33 -8.86
C MET A 83 -5.00 -13.88 -10.23
N ASN A 84 -3.75 -13.71 -10.63
CA ASN A 84 -3.29 -14.20 -11.92
C ASN A 84 -3.34 -15.72 -11.98
N SER A 85 -2.94 -16.39 -10.92
CA SER A 85 -3.01 -17.85 -10.85
C SER A 85 -4.44 -18.34 -10.95
N SER A 86 -5.36 -17.66 -10.28
CA SER A 86 -6.77 -18.02 -10.33
C SER A 86 -7.31 -17.89 -11.76
N ASN A 87 -6.93 -16.81 -12.44
CA ASN A 87 -7.35 -16.59 -13.81
C ASN A 87 -6.80 -17.68 -14.73
N GLU A 88 -5.54 -18.03 -14.56
CA GLU A 88 -4.92 -19.08 -15.35
C GLU A 88 -5.59 -20.43 -15.14
N ARG A 89 -6.01 -20.65 -13.92
CA ARG A 89 -6.61 -21.92 -13.56
C ARG A 89 -7.92 -22.18 -14.31
N TYR A 90 -8.63 -21.12 -14.65
CA TYR A 90 -9.91 -21.25 -15.33
C TYR A 90 -9.80 -21.20 -16.83
N GLU A 91 -8.64 -21.06 -17.34
CA GLU A 91 -8.41 -21.10 -18.76
C GLU A 91 -8.02 -22.50 -19.18
#